data_433732688015b39601e48b4c7c13ab3b
#
_entry.id   433732688015b39601e48b4c7c13ab3b
#
_cell.length_a   1.000
_cell.length_b   1.000
_cell.length_c   1.000
_cell.angle_alpha   90.00
_cell.angle_beta   90.00
_cell.angle_gamma   90.00
#
_symmetry.space_group_name_H-M   'P 1'
#
loop_
_entity.id
_entity.type
_entity.pdbx_description
1 polymer ?
#
loop_
_entity_poly.entity_id
_entity_poly.type
_entity_poly.pdbx_seq_one_letter_code
_entity_poly.pdbx_strand_id
1 'polypeptide(L)' 'MTEQDIRRRLAEAVRQACLNAARAGYENAGISGLCEEGRWECAVDAIRALDLDAVIAALPEDPPK' A
#
# COMPACT_ATOMS: atom_id res chain seq x y z
N MET A 1 22.16 6.45 9.78
CA MET A 1 21.26 6.34 8.62
C MET A 1 21.19 7.68 7.91
N THR A 2 21.32 7.68 6.61
CA THR A 2 21.28 8.92 5.82
C THR A 2 19.85 9.28 5.45
N GLU A 3 19.65 10.54 5.04
CA GLU A 3 18.36 10.99 4.54
C GLU A 3 17.91 10.16 3.35
N GLN A 4 18.87 9.78 2.47
CA GLN A 4 18.59 8.95 1.32
C GLN A 4 18.05 7.59 1.73
N ASP A 5 18.59 7.00 2.78
CA ASP A 5 18.13 5.70 3.28
C ASP A 5 16.72 5.80 3.84
N ILE A 6 16.41 6.89 4.54
CA ILE A 6 15.09 7.13 5.09
C ILE A 6 14.06 7.26 3.98
N ARG A 7 14.38 8.02 2.94
CA ARG A 7 13.50 8.19 1.78
C ARG A 7 13.26 6.88 1.05
N ARG A 8 14.31 6.07 0.90
CA ARG A 8 14.19 4.76 0.24
C ARG A 8 13.30 3.82 1.03
N ARG A 9 13.44 3.81 2.35
CA ARG A 9 12.60 2.99 3.21
C ARG A 9 11.14 3.40 3.13
N LEU A 10 10.88 4.69 3.11
CA LEU A 10 9.52 5.20 2.95
C LEU A 10 8.94 4.77 1.59
N ALA A 11 9.71 4.95 0.53
CA ALA A 11 9.27 4.57 -0.82
C ALA A 11 8.93 3.08 -0.89
N GLU A 12 9.76 2.24 -0.28
CA GLU A 12 9.53 0.79 -0.28
C GLU A 12 8.30 0.43 0.54
N ALA A 13 8.07 1.11 1.66
CA ALA A 13 6.89 0.90 2.48
C ALA A 13 5.62 1.25 1.70
N VAL A 14 5.64 2.35 0.95
CA VAL A 14 4.52 2.75 0.10
C VAL A 14 4.28 1.72 -1.00
N ARG A 15 5.34 1.24 -1.63
CA ARG A 15 5.23 0.19 -2.66
C ARG A 15 4.52 -1.04 -2.10
N GLN A 16 4.96 -1.53 -0.95
CA GLN A 16 4.37 -2.71 -0.33
C GLN A 16 2.92 -2.48 0.06
N ALA A 17 2.61 -1.30 0.61
CA ALA A 17 1.24 -0.96 0.95
C ALA A 17 0.33 -0.93 -0.27
N CYS A 18 0.83 -0.39 -1.40
CA CYS A 18 0.07 -0.38 -2.65
C CYS A 18 -0.17 -1.78 -3.18
N LEU A 19 0.83 -2.64 -3.15
CA LEU A 19 0.70 -4.03 -3.60
C LEU A 19 -0.32 -4.78 -2.75
N ASN A 20 -0.25 -4.62 -1.44
CA ASN A 20 -1.19 -5.27 -0.52
C ASN A 20 -2.62 -4.76 -0.74
N ALA A 21 -2.79 -3.45 -0.89
CA ALA A 21 -4.10 -2.84 -1.11
C ALA A 21 -4.70 -3.33 -2.44
N ALA A 22 -3.91 -3.32 -3.50
CA ALA A 22 -4.37 -3.77 -4.82
C ALA A 22 -4.79 -5.23 -4.78
N ARG A 23 -3.98 -6.07 -4.17
CA ARG A 23 -4.28 -7.51 -4.07
C ARG A 23 -5.55 -7.74 -3.28
N ALA A 24 -5.70 -7.10 -2.12
CA ALA A 24 -6.89 -7.23 -1.29
C ALA A 24 -8.14 -6.75 -2.03
N GLY A 25 -8.07 -5.62 -2.71
CA GLY A 25 -9.18 -5.09 -3.48
C GLY A 25 -9.61 -6.02 -4.60
N TYR A 26 -8.63 -6.58 -5.31
CA TYR A 26 -8.89 -7.53 -6.39
C TYR A 26 -9.55 -8.82 -5.87
N GLU A 27 -9.00 -9.38 -4.80
CA GLU A 27 -9.52 -10.62 -4.20
C GLU A 27 -10.93 -10.42 -3.65
N ASN A 28 -11.16 -9.34 -2.92
CA ASN A 28 -12.48 -9.06 -2.36
C ASN A 28 -13.53 -8.86 -3.45
N ALA A 29 -13.17 -8.19 -4.54
CA ALA A 29 -14.07 -8.02 -5.67
C ALA A 29 -14.40 -9.36 -6.31
N GLY A 30 -13.42 -10.26 -6.40
CA GLY A 30 -13.63 -11.61 -6.90
C GLY A 30 -14.60 -12.41 -6.04
N ILE A 31 -14.43 -12.32 -4.73
CA ILE A 31 -15.34 -12.98 -3.77
C ILE A 31 -16.76 -12.44 -3.92
N SER A 32 -16.89 -11.15 -4.18
CA SER A 32 -18.20 -10.52 -4.40
C SER A 32 -18.80 -10.80 -5.77
N GLY A 33 -18.09 -11.53 -6.61
CA GLY A 33 -18.59 -11.96 -7.92
C GLY A 33 -18.41 -10.95 -9.05
N LEU A 34 -17.57 -9.93 -8.87
CA LEU A 34 -17.34 -8.98 -9.94
C LEU A 34 -16.55 -9.61 -11.09
N CYS A 35 -16.76 -9.09 -12.30
CA CYS A 35 -16.00 -9.51 -13.47
C CYS A 35 -14.57 -8.98 -13.41
N GLU A 36 -13.73 -9.42 -14.33
CA GLU A 36 -12.31 -9.05 -14.39
C GLU A 36 -12.11 -7.53 -14.37
N GLU A 37 -12.88 -6.81 -15.17
CA GLU A 37 -12.78 -5.36 -15.25
C GLU A 37 -13.16 -4.70 -13.94
N GLY A 38 -14.21 -5.18 -13.29
CA GLY A 38 -14.61 -4.68 -11.97
C GLY A 38 -13.57 -4.96 -10.90
N ARG A 39 -12.92 -6.12 -10.96
CA ARG A 39 -11.85 -6.47 -10.03
C ARG A 39 -10.67 -5.53 -10.17
N TRP A 40 -10.32 -5.20 -11.42
CA TRP A 40 -9.24 -4.26 -11.70
C TRP A 40 -9.56 -2.88 -11.13
N GLU A 41 -10.77 -2.39 -11.35
CA GLU A 41 -11.18 -1.09 -10.81
C GLU A 41 -11.13 -1.06 -9.29
N CYS A 42 -11.55 -2.13 -8.63
CA CYS A 42 -11.47 -2.24 -7.17
C CYS A 42 -10.02 -2.21 -6.68
N ALA A 43 -9.11 -2.85 -7.40
CA ALA A 43 -7.70 -2.82 -7.05
C ALA A 43 -7.13 -1.40 -7.15
N VAL A 44 -7.46 -0.69 -8.23
CA VAL A 44 -7.02 0.69 -8.43
C VAL A 44 -7.59 1.61 -7.35
N ASP A 45 -8.88 1.46 -7.05
CA ASP A 45 -9.53 2.27 -6.03
C ASP A 45 -8.95 2.02 -4.65
N ALA A 46 -8.57 0.78 -4.36
CA ALA A 46 -7.94 0.45 -3.08
C ALA A 46 -6.59 1.19 -2.92
N ILE A 47 -5.84 1.31 -4.01
CA ILE A 47 -4.59 2.09 -4.00
C ILE A 47 -4.90 3.57 -3.77
N ARG A 48 -5.92 4.12 -4.46
CA ARG A 48 -6.31 5.52 -4.28
C ARG A 48 -6.76 5.83 -2.86
N ALA A 49 -7.42 4.88 -2.22
CA ALA A 49 -7.93 5.03 -0.86
C ALA A 49 -6.89 4.77 0.22
N LEU A 50 -5.67 4.41 -0.17
CA LEU A 50 -4.61 4.07 0.77
C LEU A 50 -4.29 5.25 1.68
N ASP A 51 -4.31 4.99 2.99
CA ASP A 51 -3.97 5.99 3.99
C ASP A 51 -2.45 6.10 4.10
N LEU A 52 -1.88 7.08 3.42
CA LEU A 52 -0.43 7.28 3.41
C LEU A 52 0.11 7.70 4.77
N ASP A 53 -0.68 8.43 5.55
CA ASP A 53 -0.27 8.81 6.89
C ASP A 53 -0.11 7.58 7.78
N ALA A 54 -0.99 6.60 7.63
CA ALA A 54 -0.87 5.33 8.35
C ALA A 54 0.38 4.57 7.92
N VAL A 55 0.73 4.60 6.64
CA VAL A 55 1.94 3.96 6.13
C VAL A 55 3.18 4.62 6.75
N ILE A 56 3.19 5.94 6.80
CA ILE A 56 4.29 6.69 7.41
C ILE A 56 4.39 6.37 8.89
N ALA A 57 3.26 6.36 9.59
CA ALA A 57 3.22 6.09 11.02
C ALA A 57 3.68 4.67 11.37
N ALA A 58 3.51 3.73 10.45
CA ALA A 58 3.91 2.35 10.66
C ALA A 58 5.40 2.10 10.43
N LEU A 59 6.12 3.06 9.84
CA LEU A 59 7.57 2.94 9.66
C LEU A 59 8.26 2.91 11.01
N PRO A 60 9.21 1.99 11.22
CA PRO A 60 9.97 1.98 12.44
C PRO A 60 10.81 3.25 12.56
N GLU A 61 10.81 3.84 13.73
CA GLU A 61 11.65 5.00 14.02
C GLU A 61 13.11 4.56 14.08
N ASP A 62 14.00 5.51 13.79
CA ASP A 62 15.42 5.23 13.96
C ASP A 62 15.70 4.90 15.42
N PRO A 63 16.53 3.89 15.68
CA PRO A 63 16.84 3.56 17.07
C PRO A 63 17.53 4.75 17.74
N PRO A 64 17.23 5.00 19.01
CA PRO A 64 17.90 6.07 19.74
C PRO A 64 19.39 5.79 19.81
N LYS A 65 20.16 6.84 19.68
CA LYS A 65 21.62 6.73 19.77
C LYS A 65 22.07 6.70 21.21
#